data_bc3fc7b152be3fabcbd5efe4e0c8dad2
#
_entry.id   bc3fc7b152be3fabcbd5efe4e0c8dad2
#
_cell.length_a   1.000
_cell.length_b   1.000
_cell.length_c   1.000
_cell.angle_alpha   90.00
_cell.angle_beta   90.00
_cell.angle_gamma   90.00
#
_symmetry.space_group_name_H-M   'P 1'
#
loop_
_entity.id
_entity.type
_entity.pdbx_description
1 polymer ?
#
loop_
_entity_poly.entity_id
_entity_poly.type
_entity_poly.pdbx_seq_one_letter_code
_entity_poly.pdbx_strand_id
1 'polypeptide(L)'
;MAGIKSLKGDRNLRGDIQAGLVLGIQSVPDGLATGVLAGLNPMNGLYAYIVGSAAGAAFTSSTMMVVQATGAMAMVISDVPAVHGGNDQARALATLSLLTGVVMLIAGFLKLGSLLRFVSNAVLVGFMSAVGVNIILGQIANLTGYAAPGDNRVIRTINTILSPTSIHWQSLIIGLATIALIVLLEHTPIGSFGLVVAVIVTSALVPILGWTDVATLHDLGFQVTAAIQWTLPSIAHVPILLVPAASLAFIALVQGAGISAMYAKSDGQRPDVSRDFIGQGVANVATALTAGMPVGGSASASALNAAAGAKTRRAPMIAAAVMILVVIVFGSAVDYLAMPALAGLLILVGYRTIRPADIQSVWKAGNVQKAVLVVTFALTMFVPLQYAVLVGVGVSVVLHVVQQSNQVTVRRRLKNEAGDTIEVDPPKEVPPGEVVVLQPYGSLFFASAPVFEEALPAITATSTGSVVIIRLRGRVELGTTFVDVLARYAAELERAGSRLFIVSVASGVMRQLKTGGVLDAVGADAIFLGDERVGAALANAREAAEAWIAQQPPR
;
A
#
# COMPACT_ATOMS: atom_id res chain seq x y z
N MET A 1 -12.87 24.55 -7.67
CA MET A 1 -12.36 25.65 -8.53
C MET A 1 -10.84 25.91 -8.42
N ALA A 2 -10.14 25.49 -7.36
CA ALA A 2 -8.68 25.66 -7.24
C ALA A 2 -7.85 24.80 -8.24
N GLY A 3 -8.39 23.70 -8.77
CA GLY A 3 -7.68 22.82 -9.70
C GLY A 3 -7.39 23.41 -11.09
N ILE A 4 -8.27 24.27 -11.58
CA ILE A 4 -8.14 24.83 -12.95
C ILE A 4 -7.15 26.02 -12.99
N LYS A 5 -6.96 26.74 -11.88
CA LYS A 5 -6.02 27.88 -11.82
C LYS A 5 -4.54 27.45 -11.90
N SER A 6 -4.17 26.23 -11.45
CA SER A 6 -2.79 25.75 -11.50
C SER A 6 -2.32 25.33 -12.89
N LEU A 7 -3.23 25.17 -13.85
CA LEU A 7 -2.91 24.85 -15.24
C LEU A 7 -2.35 26.05 -16.02
N LYS A 8 -2.53 27.28 -15.52
CA LYS A 8 -2.13 28.52 -16.20
C LYS A 8 -0.69 29.01 -15.89
N GLY A 9 0.02 28.40 -14.94
CA GLY A 9 1.23 28.98 -14.35
C GLY A 9 2.58 28.56 -14.93
N ASP A 10 2.66 27.46 -15.71
CA ASP A 10 3.95 26.89 -16.08
C ASP A 10 4.30 27.05 -17.56
N ARG A 11 5.47 27.65 -17.85
CA ARG A 11 5.97 27.98 -19.19
C ARG A 11 6.60 26.81 -19.96
N ASN A 12 6.56 25.56 -19.46
CA ASN A 12 7.25 24.42 -20.10
C ASN A 12 6.34 23.56 -20.99
N LEU A 13 5.51 24.19 -21.82
CA LEU A 13 4.58 23.51 -22.74
C LEU A 13 5.31 22.51 -23.66
N ARG A 14 6.55 22.82 -24.11
CA ARG A 14 7.32 21.97 -25.01
C ARG A 14 7.67 20.61 -24.39
N GLY A 15 8.12 20.61 -23.13
CA GLY A 15 8.41 19.36 -22.40
C GLY A 15 7.16 18.54 -22.13
N ASP A 16 6.04 19.20 -21.80
CA ASP A 16 4.76 18.52 -21.59
C ASP A 16 4.18 17.92 -22.88
N ILE A 17 4.35 18.60 -24.03
CA ILE A 17 3.94 18.05 -25.33
C ILE A 17 4.79 16.83 -25.67
N GLN A 18 6.11 16.91 -25.52
CA GLN A 18 7.00 15.78 -25.79
C GLN A 18 6.67 14.58 -24.90
N ALA A 19 6.52 14.80 -23.59
CA ALA A 19 6.17 13.75 -22.65
C ALA A 19 4.77 13.17 -22.91
N GLY A 20 3.81 14.03 -23.25
CA GLY A 20 2.45 13.61 -23.58
C GLY A 20 2.38 12.77 -24.87
N LEU A 21 3.17 13.12 -25.89
CA LEU A 21 3.29 12.31 -27.12
C LEU A 21 3.87 10.93 -26.81
N VAL A 22 5.00 10.88 -26.12
CA VAL A 22 5.67 9.60 -25.76
C VAL A 22 4.73 8.74 -24.91
N LEU A 23 4.17 9.30 -23.85
CA LEU A 23 3.25 8.59 -22.97
C LEU A 23 1.98 8.13 -23.70
N GLY A 24 1.38 9.00 -24.53
CA GLY A 24 0.14 8.70 -25.24
C GLY A 24 0.29 7.56 -26.25
N ILE A 25 1.34 7.60 -27.07
CA ILE A 25 1.61 6.56 -28.06
C ILE A 25 1.89 5.21 -27.36
N GLN A 26 2.71 5.21 -26.31
CA GLN A 26 3.06 4.00 -25.58
C GLN A 26 1.86 3.42 -24.79
N SER A 27 0.97 4.27 -24.32
CA SER A 27 -0.19 3.85 -23.55
C SER A 27 -1.27 3.12 -24.36
N VAL A 28 -1.27 3.22 -25.71
CA VAL A 28 -2.29 2.53 -26.52
C VAL A 28 -2.13 1.01 -26.43
N PRO A 29 -1.01 0.40 -26.83
CA PRO A 29 -0.85 -1.06 -26.72
C PRO A 29 -0.87 -1.53 -25.27
N ASP A 30 -0.35 -0.74 -24.32
CA ASP A 30 -0.35 -1.09 -22.89
C ASP A 30 -1.78 -1.11 -22.31
N GLY A 31 -2.62 -0.14 -22.68
CA GLY A 31 -4.03 -0.09 -22.26
C GLY A 31 -4.84 -1.27 -22.80
N LEU A 32 -4.66 -1.59 -24.10
CA LEU A 32 -5.31 -2.75 -24.71
C LEU A 32 -4.85 -4.06 -24.06
N ALA A 33 -3.54 -4.23 -23.86
CA ALA A 33 -2.98 -5.39 -23.20
C ALA A 33 -3.49 -5.53 -21.74
N THR A 34 -3.64 -4.41 -21.02
CA THR A 34 -4.18 -4.40 -19.65
C THR A 34 -5.65 -4.83 -19.62
N GLY A 35 -6.46 -4.46 -20.63
CA GLY A 35 -7.84 -4.95 -20.81
C GLY A 35 -7.88 -6.47 -21.03
N VAL A 36 -6.99 -6.99 -21.91
CA VAL A 36 -6.83 -8.43 -22.12
C VAL A 36 -6.40 -9.15 -20.85
N LEU A 37 -5.44 -8.59 -20.10
CA LEU A 37 -4.97 -9.15 -18.82
C LEU A 37 -6.11 -9.26 -17.79
N ALA A 38 -7.01 -8.28 -17.80
CA ALA A 38 -8.19 -8.30 -16.93
C ALA A 38 -9.27 -9.30 -17.40
N GLY A 39 -9.12 -9.94 -18.57
CA GLY A 39 -10.14 -10.80 -19.16
C GLY A 39 -11.34 -10.04 -19.72
N LEU A 40 -11.17 -8.76 -20.01
CA LEU A 40 -12.20 -7.86 -20.51
C LEU A 40 -12.01 -7.54 -21.98
N ASN A 41 -12.99 -6.82 -22.57
CA ASN A 41 -12.76 -6.18 -23.86
C ASN A 41 -11.52 -5.26 -23.76
N PRO A 42 -10.52 -5.41 -24.66
CA PRO A 42 -9.31 -4.56 -24.67
C PRO A 42 -9.61 -3.06 -24.59
N MET A 43 -10.72 -2.61 -25.20
CA MET A 43 -11.14 -1.23 -25.16
C MET A 43 -11.49 -0.71 -23.77
N ASN A 44 -11.95 -1.57 -22.84
CA ASN A 44 -12.20 -1.16 -21.45
C ASN A 44 -10.90 -0.71 -20.76
N GLY A 45 -9.77 -1.37 -21.09
CA GLY A 45 -8.45 -0.96 -20.64
C GLY A 45 -8.02 0.38 -21.26
N LEU A 46 -8.18 0.53 -22.57
CA LEU A 46 -7.81 1.77 -23.27
C LEU A 46 -8.67 2.96 -22.85
N TYR A 47 -9.98 2.80 -22.66
CA TYR A 47 -10.85 3.86 -22.10
C TYR A 47 -10.42 4.25 -20.70
N ALA A 48 -10.04 3.27 -19.86
CA ALA A 48 -9.50 3.54 -18.52
C ALA A 48 -8.22 4.39 -18.59
N TYR A 49 -7.33 4.12 -19.56
CA TYR A 49 -6.10 4.90 -19.77
C TYR A 49 -6.40 6.33 -20.22
N ILE A 50 -7.29 6.50 -21.20
CA ILE A 50 -7.68 7.82 -21.73
C ILE A 50 -8.33 8.66 -20.63
N VAL A 51 -9.43 8.16 -20.06
CA VAL A 51 -10.25 8.92 -19.10
C VAL A 51 -9.52 9.06 -17.77
N GLY A 52 -8.86 7.99 -17.31
CA GLY A 52 -8.08 7.99 -16.07
C GLY A 52 -6.94 9.00 -16.10
N SER A 53 -6.15 9.05 -17.20
CA SER A 53 -5.05 10.01 -17.36
C SER A 53 -5.57 11.46 -17.37
N ALA A 54 -6.64 11.73 -18.11
CA ALA A 54 -7.21 13.08 -18.19
C ALA A 54 -7.81 13.56 -16.86
N ALA A 55 -8.70 12.75 -16.27
CA ALA A 55 -9.37 13.08 -15.01
C ALA A 55 -8.38 13.09 -13.83
N GLY A 56 -7.49 12.10 -13.77
CA GLY A 56 -6.45 12.06 -12.75
C GLY A 56 -5.56 13.28 -12.76
N ALA A 57 -5.06 13.69 -13.94
CA ALA A 57 -4.26 14.90 -14.09
C ALA A 57 -4.96 16.19 -13.67
N ALA A 58 -6.29 16.26 -13.84
CA ALA A 58 -7.07 17.43 -13.46
C ALA A 58 -7.17 17.59 -11.93
N PHE A 59 -7.28 16.49 -11.18
CA PHE A 59 -7.67 16.53 -9.77
C PHE A 59 -6.56 16.11 -8.79
N THR A 60 -5.53 15.35 -9.19
CA THR A 60 -4.39 15.00 -8.32
C THR A 60 -3.55 16.22 -7.94
N SER A 61 -2.80 16.12 -6.86
CA SER A 61 -1.83 17.14 -6.42
C SER A 61 -0.43 16.91 -7.00
N SER A 62 -0.08 15.67 -7.26
CA SER A 62 1.20 15.26 -7.84
C SER A 62 1.31 15.67 -9.31
N THR A 63 2.45 16.26 -9.70
CA THR A 63 2.69 16.72 -11.07
C THR A 63 3.07 15.59 -12.01
N MET A 64 3.69 14.53 -11.50
CA MET A 64 4.19 13.42 -12.29
C MET A 64 3.27 12.21 -12.30
N MET A 65 2.28 12.15 -11.41
CA MET A 65 1.38 11.01 -11.30
C MET A 65 0.52 10.86 -12.55
N VAL A 66 0.58 9.70 -13.14
CA VAL A 66 -0.30 9.26 -14.21
C VAL A 66 -1.28 8.25 -13.63
N VAL A 67 -2.59 8.49 -13.81
CA VAL A 67 -3.65 7.63 -13.30
C VAL A 67 -4.16 6.76 -14.45
N GLN A 68 -3.88 5.47 -14.38
CA GLN A 68 -4.21 4.46 -15.40
C GLN A 68 -4.55 3.14 -14.73
N ALA A 69 -5.14 2.20 -15.45
CA ALA A 69 -5.27 0.84 -14.95
C ALA A 69 -3.88 0.20 -14.84
N THR A 70 -3.63 -0.50 -13.74
CA THR A 70 -2.32 -1.14 -13.51
C THR A 70 -2.46 -2.66 -13.64
N GLY A 71 -1.35 -3.35 -13.96
CA GLY A 71 -1.34 -4.80 -14.05
C GLY A 71 -1.85 -5.49 -12.77
N ALA A 72 -1.56 -4.93 -11.58
CA ALA A 72 -2.07 -5.44 -10.31
C ALA A 72 -3.60 -5.32 -10.23
N MET A 73 -4.16 -4.19 -10.66
CA MET A 73 -5.62 -3.99 -10.69
C MET A 73 -6.28 -4.89 -11.73
N ALA A 74 -5.69 -5.03 -12.92
CA ALA A 74 -6.17 -5.92 -13.97
C ALA A 74 -6.23 -7.38 -13.49
N MET A 75 -5.23 -7.83 -12.74
CA MET A 75 -5.20 -9.16 -12.15
C MET A 75 -6.31 -9.37 -11.10
N VAL A 76 -6.61 -8.36 -10.27
CA VAL A 76 -7.76 -8.45 -9.35
C VAL A 76 -9.07 -8.53 -10.12
N ILE A 77 -9.23 -7.70 -11.15
CA ILE A 77 -10.44 -7.68 -11.98
C ILE A 77 -10.65 -9.04 -12.67
N SER A 78 -9.57 -9.68 -13.15
CA SER A 78 -9.65 -11.00 -13.78
C SER A 78 -10.15 -12.12 -12.85
N ASP A 79 -10.10 -11.90 -11.54
CA ASP A 79 -10.63 -12.83 -10.52
C ASP A 79 -12.05 -12.47 -10.06
N VAL A 80 -12.70 -11.46 -10.64
CA VAL A 80 -14.08 -11.03 -10.28
C VAL A 80 -15.09 -11.59 -11.27
N PRO A 81 -15.80 -12.69 -10.96
CA PRO A 81 -16.68 -13.34 -11.93
C PRO A 81 -17.80 -12.44 -12.46
N ALA A 82 -18.29 -11.52 -11.65
CA ALA A 82 -19.41 -10.64 -12.01
C ALA A 82 -19.14 -9.71 -13.20
N VAL A 83 -17.86 -9.46 -13.55
CA VAL A 83 -17.48 -8.64 -14.70
C VAL A 83 -17.07 -9.46 -15.94
N HIS A 84 -17.23 -10.81 -15.88
CA HIS A 84 -16.88 -11.73 -16.95
C HIS A 84 -18.09 -12.56 -17.38
N GLY A 85 -18.81 -12.08 -18.36
CA GLY A 85 -19.93 -12.81 -18.94
C GLY A 85 -21.32 -12.34 -18.50
N GLY A 86 -22.33 -12.68 -19.30
CA GLY A 86 -23.71 -12.24 -19.12
C GLY A 86 -24.03 -10.90 -19.80
N ASN A 87 -25.33 -10.64 -19.92
CA ASN A 87 -25.85 -9.46 -20.63
C ASN A 87 -25.61 -8.12 -19.89
N ASP A 88 -25.08 -8.15 -18.64
CA ASP A 88 -24.93 -6.99 -17.78
C ASP A 88 -23.45 -6.69 -17.41
N GLN A 89 -22.50 -7.33 -18.11
CA GLN A 89 -21.05 -7.20 -17.85
C GLN A 89 -20.57 -5.75 -17.81
N ALA A 90 -20.98 -4.93 -18.78
CA ALA A 90 -20.58 -3.54 -18.86
C ALA A 90 -21.06 -2.73 -17.64
N ARG A 91 -22.30 -2.99 -17.18
CA ARG A 91 -22.85 -2.33 -15.99
C ARG A 91 -22.18 -2.80 -14.70
N ALA A 92 -21.83 -4.10 -14.61
CA ALA A 92 -21.06 -4.63 -13.49
C ALA A 92 -19.66 -3.97 -13.41
N LEU A 93 -18.97 -3.83 -14.56
CA LEU A 93 -17.68 -3.14 -14.64
C LEU A 93 -17.80 -1.66 -14.25
N ALA A 94 -18.80 -0.96 -14.78
CA ALA A 94 -19.11 0.42 -14.41
C ALA A 94 -19.37 0.56 -12.90
N THR A 95 -20.11 -0.38 -12.30
CA THR A 95 -20.37 -0.39 -10.87
C THR A 95 -19.08 -0.63 -10.07
N LEU A 96 -18.22 -1.54 -10.52
CA LEU A 96 -16.93 -1.81 -9.89
C LEU A 96 -16.03 -0.56 -9.91
N SER A 97 -15.94 0.13 -11.05
CA SER A 97 -15.17 1.37 -11.18
C SER A 97 -15.74 2.48 -10.30
N LEU A 98 -17.07 2.63 -10.26
CA LEU A 98 -17.74 3.62 -9.41
C LEU A 98 -17.46 3.36 -7.92
N LEU A 99 -17.67 2.13 -7.46
CA LEU A 99 -17.44 1.76 -6.06
C LEU A 99 -15.98 1.97 -5.66
N THR A 100 -15.04 1.59 -6.53
CA THR A 100 -13.60 1.83 -6.33
C THR A 100 -13.35 3.33 -6.15
N GLY A 101 -13.95 4.17 -7.02
CA GLY A 101 -13.86 5.63 -6.92
C GLY A 101 -14.45 6.19 -5.64
N VAL A 102 -15.62 5.70 -5.21
CA VAL A 102 -16.26 6.12 -3.95
C VAL A 102 -15.40 5.78 -2.74
N VAL A 103 -14.83 4.58 -2.67
CA VAL A 103 -13.92 4.20 -1.58
C VAL A 103 -12.69 5.12 -1.55
N MET A 104 -12.09 5.43 -2.72
CA MET A 104 -10.96 6.35 -2.80
C MET A 104 -11.33 7.79 -2.40
N LEU A 105 -12.50 8.27 -2.80
CA LEU A 105 -13.00 9.58 -2.39
C LEU A 105 -13.19 9.67 -0.87
N ILE A 106 -13.81 8.66 -0.28
CA ILE A 106 -13.97 8.56 1.19
C ILE A 106 -12.59 8.59 1.87
N ALA A 107 -11.64 7.77 1.39
CA ALA A 107 -10.28 7.75 1.93
C ALA A 107 -9.58 9.11 1.82
N GLY A 108 -9.77 9.81 0.70
CA GLY A 108 -9.21 11.15 0.48
C GLY A 108 -9.81 12.21 1.38
N PHE A 109 -11.15 12.28 1.49
CA PHE A 109 -11.86 13.25 2.33
C PHE A 109 -11.60 13.03 3.82
N LEU A 110 -11.53 11.77 4.27
CA LEU A 110 -11.20 11.40 5.65
C LEU A 110 -9.69 11.52 5.94
N LYS A 111 -8.87 11.95 4.94
CA LYS A 111 -7.40 12.09 5.07
C LYS A 111 -6.69 10.82 5.51
N LEU A 112 -7.16 9.66 5.04
CA LEU A 112 -6.63 8.35 5.41
C LEU A 112 -5.25 8.05 4.78
N GLY A 113 -4.64 8.97 4.05
CA GLY A 113 -3.27 8.85 3.52
C GLY A 113 -2.23 8.50 4.59
N SER A 114 -2.43 8.96 5.82
CA SER A 114 -1.57 8.62 6.96
C SER A 114 -1.68 7.15 7.41
N LEU A 115 -2.78 6.46 7.13
CA LEU A 115 -2.98 5.07 7.51
C LEU A 115 -2.13 4.11 6.67
N LEU A 116 -1.71 4.51 5.46
CA LEU A 116 -0.85 3.69 4.61
C LEU A 116 0.52 3.41 5.24
N ARG A 117 0.97 4.21 6.20
CA ARG A 117 2.21 3.96 6.97
C ARG A 117 2.15 2.67 7.81
N PHE A 118 0.95 2.14 8.09
CA PHE A 118 0.77 0.89 8.83
C PHE A 118 0.88 -0.35 7.94
N VAL A 119 0.92 -0.17 6.62
CA VAL A 119 1.13 -1.29 5.70
C VAL A 119 2.62 -1.64 5.68
N SER A 120 2.93 -2.86 6.10
CA SER A 120 4.31 -3.34 6.13
C SER A 120 4.89 -3.44 4.72
N ASN A 121 6.15 -3.00 4.56
CA ASN A 121 6.87 -3.16 3.29
C ASN A 121 6.98 -4.64 2.87
N ALA A 122 7.08 -5.57 3.82
CA ALA A 122 7.13 -7.01 3.53
C ALA A 122 5.84 -7.53 2.86
N VAL A 123 4.66 -7.02 3.29
CA VAL A 123 3.37 -7.32 2.64
C VAL A 123 3.34 -6.78 1.22
N LEU A 124 3.75 -5.52 1.02
CA LEU A 124 3.75 -4.88 -0.30
C LEU A 124 4.67 -5.60 -1.28
N VAL A 125 5.89 -5.93 -0.85
CA VAL A 125 6.88 -6.62 -1.69
C VAL A 125 6.40 -8.04 -2.00
N GLY A 126 5.87 -8.78 -1.03
CA GLY A 126 5.31 -10.12 -1.23
C GLY A 126 4.13 -10.11 -2.21
N PHE A 127 3.18 -9.17 -2.02
CA PHE A 127 2.02 -8.99 -2.89
C PHE A 127 2.44 -8.62 -4.33
N MET A 128 3.26 -7.58 -4.50
CA MET A 128 3.68 -7.12 -5.83
C MET A 128 4.49 -8.17 -6.58
N SER A 129 5.34 -8.94 -5.88
CA SER A 129 6.08 -10.04 -6.48
C SER A 129 5.15 -11.15 -6.97
N ALA A 130 4.16 -11.53 -6.17
CA ALA A 130 3.17 -12.53 -6.58
C ALA A 130 2.29 -12.04 -7.73
N VAL A 131 1.90 -10.76 -7.74
CA VAL A 131 1.20 -10.14 -8.88
C VAL A 131 2.05 -10.23 -10.14
N GLY A 132 3.35 -9.90 -10.08
CA GLY A 132 4.26 -10.03 -11.21
C GLY A 132 4.30 -11.46 -11.77
N VAL A 133 4.42 -12.46 -10.88
CA VAL A 133 4.36 -13.87 -11.27
C VAL A 133 3.00 -14.23 -11.87
N ASN A 134 1.89 -13.81 -11.25
CA ASN A 134 0.55 -14.07 -11.77
C ASN A 134 0.31 -13.44 -13.15
N ILE A 135 0.86 -12.24 -13.43
CA ILE A 135 0.81 -11.63 -14.77
C ILE A 135 1.51 -12.54 -15.77
N ILE A 136 2.73 -13.00 -15.48
CA ILE A 136 3.49 -13.89 -16.34
C ILE A 136 2.70 -15.19 -16.61
N LEU A 137 2.25 -15.87 -15.56
CA LEU A 137 1.49 -17.12 -15.67
C LEU A 137 0.17 -16.93 -16.43
N GLY A 138 -0.51 -15.79 -16.21
CA GLY A 138 -1.76 -15.46 -16.89
C GLY A 138 -1.61 -15.25 -18.41
N GLN A 139 -0.40 -14.95 -18.90
CA GLN A 139 -0.15 -14.71 -20.32
C GLN A 139 0.39 -15.94 -21.06
N ILE A 140 0.67 -17.04 -20.39
CA ILE A 140 1.22 -18.25 -21.03
C ILE A 140 0.31 -18.78 -22.13
N ALA A 141 -1.02 -18.76 -21.93
CA ALA A 141 -1.97 -19.20 -22.95
C ALA A 141 -1.90 -18.33 -24.22
N ASN A 142 -1.88 -17.00 -24.05
CA ASN A 142 -1.77 -16.06 -25.18
C ASN A 142 -0.40 -16.13 -25.86
N LEU A 143 0.67 -16.38 -25.10
CA LEU A 143 2.03 -16.55 -25.61
C LEU A 143 2.16 -17.81 -26.46
N THR A 144 1.59 -18.92 -25.99
CA THR A 144 1.72 -20.24 -26.63
C THR A 144 0.61 -20.54 -27.64
N GLY A 145 -0.45 -19.71 -27.69
CA GLY A 145 -1.65 -19.98 -28.49
C GLY A 145 -2.47 -21.18 -27.98
N TYR A 146 -2.13 -21.75 -26.82
CA TYR A 146 -2.78 -22.91 -26.23
C TYR A 146 -3.37 -22.63 -24.84
N ALA A 147 -4.68 -22.73 -24.74
CA ALA A 147 -5.41 -22.59 -23.47
C ALA A 147 -5.50 -23.95 -22.75
N ALA A 148 -4.47 -24.31 -21.99
CA ALA A 148 -4.45 -25.55 -21.22
C ALA A 148 -5.54 -25.60 -20.13
N PRO A 149 -6.12 -26.77 -19.85
CA PRO A 149 -7.10 -26.94 -18.77
C PRO A 149 -6.46 -26.75 -17.41
N GLY A 150 -7.26 -26.26 -16.42
CA GLY A 150 -6.81 -26.11 -15.05
C GLY A 150 -7.61 -25.06 -14.29
N ASP A 151 -7.77 -25.27 -12.97
CA ASP A 151 -8.58 -24.42 -12.09
C ASP A 151 -7.88 -23.10 -11.75
N ASN A 152 -6.56 -23.06 -11.85
CA ASN A 152 -5.77 -21.86 -11.57
C ASN A 152 -4.63 -21.69 -12.58
N ARG A 153 -4.02 -20.50 -12.57
CA ARG A 153 -2.94 -20.11 -13.51
C ARG A 153 -1.71 -21.01 -13.40
N VAL A 154 -1.39 -21.47 -12.20
CA VAL A 154 -0.23 -22.36 -11.95
C VAL A 154 -0.46 -23.70 -12.63
N ILE A 155 -1.63 -24.34 -12.39
CA ILE A 155 -1.98 -25.64 -13.00
C ILE A 155 -2.04 -25.52 -14.53
N ARG A 156 -2.66 -24.47 -15.07
CA ARG A 156 -2.69 -24.22 -16.52
C ARG A 156 -1.29 -24.11 -17.12
N THR A 157 -0.37 -23.39 -16.45
CA THR A 157 1.02 -23.29 -16.89
C THR A 157 1.73 -24.63 -16.88
N ILE A 158 1.56 -25.42 -15.81
CA ILE A 158 2.14 -26.77 -15.71
C ILE A 158 1.60 -27.65 -16.85
N ASN A 159 0.29 -27.65 -17.07
CA ASN A 159 -0.35 -28.42 -18.13
C ASN A 159 0.10 -27.97 -19.54
N THR A 160 0.34 -26.67 -19.75
CA THR A 160 0.93 -26.18 -21.01
C THR A 160 2.33 -26.75 -21.22
N ILE A 161 3.17 -26.74 -20.17
CA ILE A 161 4.55 -27.29 -20.26
C ILE A 161 4.54 -28.82 -20.51
N LEU A 162 3.57 -29.52 -19.92
CA LEU A 162 3.41 -30.97 -20.11
C LEU A 162 2.79 -31.35 -21.46
N SER A 163 2.26 -30.38 -22.22
CA SER A 163 1.64 -30.61 -23.54
C SER A 163 2.36 -29.82 -24.65
N PRO A 164 3.64 -30.05 -24.90
CA PRO A 164 4.43 -29.27 -25.86
C PRO A 164 3.93 -29.38 -27.31
N THR A 165 3.27 -30.48 -27.65
CA THR A 165 2.68 -30.72 -28.97
C THR A 165 1.46 -29.85 -29.27
N SER A 166 0.83 -29.28 -28.24
CA SER A 166 -0.32 -28.39 -28.37
C SER A 166 0.07 -26.92 -28.50
N ILE A 167 1.35 -26.59 -28.38
CA ILE A 167 1.86 -25.23 -28.49
C ILE A 167 1.89 -24.80 -29.98
N HIS A 168 1.30 -23.65 -30.27
CA HIS A 168 1.40 -23.04 -31.60
C HIS A 168 2.74 -22.29 -31.70
N TRP A 169 3.68 -22.88 -32.46
CA TRP A 169 5.04 -22.36 -32.58
C TRP A 169 5.09 -20.94 -33.13
N GLN A 170 4.18 -20.60 -34.06
CA GLN A 170 4.07 -19.26 -34.62
C GLN A 170 3.76 -18.23 -33.52
N SER A 171 2.80 -18.53 -32.65
CA SER A 171 2.44 -17.67 -31.51
C SER A 171 3.62 -17.48 -30.58
N LEU A 172 4.30 -18.58 -30.20
CA LEU A 172 5.46 -18.53 -29.32
C LEU A 172 6.60 -17.69 -29.92
N ILE A 173 6.89 -17.84 -31.22
CA ILE A 173 7.92 -17.06 -31.91
C ILE A 173 7.58 -15.57 -31.90
N ILE A 174 6.34 -15.18 -32.23
CA ILE A 174 5.90 -13.77 -32.18
C ILE A 174 6.06 -13.18 -30.77
N GLY A 175 5.60 -13.87 -29.73
CA GLY A 175 5.69 -13.38 -28.37
C GLY A 175 7.14 -13.25 -27.86
N LEU A 176 7.98 -14.26 -28.12
CA LEU A 176 9.39 -14.21 -27.75
C LEU A 176 10.16 -13.16 -28.56
N ALA A 177 9.87 -13.01 -29.85
CA ALA A 177 10.45 -11.98 -30.69
C ALA A 177 10.05 -10.58 -30.20
N THR A 178 8.81 -10.40 -29.72
CA THR A 178 8.36 -9.15 -29.11
C THR A 178 9.17 -8.82 -27.86
N ILE A 179 9.32 -9.78 -26.95
CA ILE A 179 10.14 -9.59 -25.73
C ILE A 179 11.58 -9.20 -26.10
N ALA A 180 12.19 -9.98 -27.01
CA ALA A 180 13.57 -9.74 -27.44
C ALA A 180 13.72 -8.36 -28.09
N LEU A 181 12.79 -7.98 -28.96
CA LEU A 181 12.83 -6.70 -29.65
C LEU A 181 12.61 -5.51 -28.70
N ILE A 182 11.70 -5.61 -27.71
CA ILE A 182 11.54 -4.59 -26.69
C ILE A 182 12.85 -4.38 -25.93
N VAL A 183 13.46 -5.46 -25.43
CA VAL A 183 14.72 -5.40 -24.67
C VAL A 183 15.86 -4.82 -25.52
N LEU A 184 15.94 -5.21 -26.78
CA LEU A 184 16.96 -4.71 -27.70
C LEU A 184 16.78 -3.21 -27.99
N LEU A 185 15.56 -2.78 -28.30
CA LEU A 185 15.26 -1.38 -28.64
C LEU A 185 15.36 -0.44 -27.43
N GLU A 186 15.20 -0.92 -26.23
CA GLU A 186 15.31 -0.12 -25.00
C GLU A 186 16.69 0.53 -24.84
N HIS A 187 17.74 -0.09 -25.35
CA HIS A 187 19.12 0.40 -25.33
C HIS A 187 19.47 1.29 -26.53
N THR A 188 18.50 1.62 -27.39
CA THR A 188 18.69 2.45 -28.57
C THR A 188 18.14 3.87 -28.36
N PRO A 189 18.44 4.83 -29.24
CA PRO A 189 17.82 6.16 -29.20
C PRO A 189 16.28 6.15 -29.32
N ILE A 190 15.70 5.06 -29.84
CA ILE A 190 14.25 4.84 -29.97
C ILE A 190 13.65 4.30 -28.65
N GLY A 191 14.47 4.07 -27.61
CA GLY A 191 14.12 3.35 -26.39
C GLY A 191 12.73 3.62 -25.82
N SER A 192 12.33 4.90 -25.76
CA SER A 192 10.98 5.27 -25.27
C SER A 192 9.83 4.75 -26.14
N PHE A 193 10.06 4.49 -27.42
CA PHE A 193 9.07 3.95 -28.36
C PHE A 193 9.28 2.47 -28.66
N GLY A 194 10.37 1.88 -28.16
CA GLY A 194 10.78 0.50 -28.45
C GLY A 194 9.67 -0.52 -28.22
N LEU A 195 8.88 -0.32 -27.16
CA LEU A 195 7.72 -1.17 -26.85
C LEU A 195 6.67 -1.14 -27.97
N VAL A 196 6.30 0.05 -28.44
CA VAL A 196 5.29 0.22 -29.50
C VAL A 196 5.80 -0.33 -30.82
N VAL A 197 7.04 0.00 -31.19
CA VAL A 197 7.69 -0.50 -32.40
C VAL A 197 7.78 -2.03 -32.36
N ALA A 198 8.16 -2.64 -31.25
CA ALA A 198 8.24 -4.08 -31.13
C ALA A 198 6.89 -4.76 -31.37
N VAL A 199 5.83 -4.27 -30.68
CA VAL A 199 4.49 -4.83 -30.83
C VAL A 199 3.97 -4.68 -32.26
N ILE A 200 4.16 -3.51 -32.91
CA ILE A 200 3.71 -3.28 -34.27
C ILE A 200 4.49 -4.16 -35.26
N VAL A 201 5.82 -4.18 -35.18
CA VAL A 201 6.67 -4.96 -36.11
C VAL A 201 6.35 -6.44 -36.00
N THR A 202 6.28 -6.99 -34.79
CA THR A 202 6.01 -8.43 -34.63
C THR A 202 4.57 -8.80 -34.99
N SER A 203 3.59 -7.93 -34.74
CA SER A 203 2.22 -8.15 -35.21
C SER A 203 2.12 -8.08 -36.76
N ALA A 204 2.85 -7.16 -37.39
CA ALA A 204 2.89 -7.07 -38.88
C ALA A 204 3.53 -8.30 -39.55
N LEU A 205 4.40 -9.03 -38.85
CA LEU A 205 4.96 -10.28 -39.37
C LEU A 205 3.89 -11.36 -39.56
N VAL A 206 2.82 -11.36 -38.77
CA VAL A 206 1.75 -12.36 -38.84
C VAL A 206 1.11 -12.43 -40.26
N PRO A 207 0.54 -11.36 -40.78
CA PRO A 207 -0.01 -11.38 -42.17
C PRO A 207 1.07 -11.49 -43.22
N ILE A 208 2.28 -10.94 -43.05
CA ILE A 208 3.37 -11.01 -44.02
C ILE A 208 3.83 -12.47 -44.21
N LEU A 209 3.87 -13.26 -43.14
CA LEU A 209 4.28 -14.67 -43.19
C LEU A 209 3.09 -15.61 -43.46
N GLY A 210 1.87 -15.08 -43.60
CA GLY A 210 0.67 -15.87 -43.82
C GLY A 210 0.29 -16.79 -42.63
N TRP A 211 0.62 -16.39 -41.42
CA TRP A 211 0.35 -17.17 -40.22
C TRP A 211 -1.05 -16.93 -39.68
N THR A 212 -2.05 -17.55 -40.32
CA THR A 212 -3.48 -17.38 -40.00
C THR A 212 -3.89 -17.96 -38.63
N ASP A 213 -3.06 -18.84 -38.07
CA ASP A 213 -3.34 -19.50 -36.77
C ASP A 213 -2.93 -18.65 -35.56
N VAL A 214 -2.26 -17.51 -35.81
CA VAL A 214 -1.89 -16.57 -34.73
C VAL A 214 -3.06 -15.63 -34.44
N ALA A 215 -3.67 -15.75 -33.27
CA ALA A 215 -4.80 -14.92 -32.87
C ALA A 215 -4.43 -13.43 -32.79
N THR A 216 -5.31 -12.58 -33.32
CA THR A 216 -5.23 -11.11 -33.27
C THR A 216 -6.37 -10.55 -32.41
N LEU A 217 -6.35 -9.24 -32.12
CA LEU A 217 -7.49 -8.59 -31.44
C LEU A 217 -8.78 -8.68 -32.26
N HIS A 218 -8.66 -8.68 -33.61
CA HIS A 218 -9.79 -8.86 -34.53
C HIS A 218 -10.51 -10.19 -34.31
N ASP A 219 -9.76 -11.26 -34.08
CA ASP A 219 -10.31 -12.62 -33.88
C ASP A 219 -11.10 -12.78 -32.59
N LEU A 220 -10.91 -11.88 -31.61
CA LEU A 220 -11.70 -11.81 -30.39
C LEU A 220 -13.09 -11.19 -30.60
N GLY A 221 -13.42 -10.73 -31.82
CA GLY A 221 -14.70 -10.13 -32.16
C GLY A 221 -14.90 -8.70 -31.60
N PHE A 222 -13.86 -8.07 -31.09
CA PHE A 222 -13.90 -6.68 -30.63
C PHE A 222 -13.45 -5.73 -31.73
N GLN A 223 -14.15 -4.60 -31.87
CA GLN A 223 -13.74 -3.52 -32.75
C GLN A 223 -13.07 -2.41 -31.93
N VAL A 224 -11.88 -2.01 -32.34
CA VAL A 224 -11.19 -0.85 -31.73
C VAL A 224 -11.85 0.42 -32.29
N THR A 225 -12.54 1.14 -31.39
CA THR A 225 -13.25 2.36 -31.75
C THR A 225 -12.99 3.47 -30.73
N ALA A 226 -12.90 4.71 -31.20
CA ALA A 226 -12.83 5.88 -30.34
C ALA A 226 -14.21 6.28 -29.76
N ALA A 227 -15.28 5.62 -30.18
CA ALA A 227 -16.62 5.90 -29.67
C ALA A 227 -16.76 5.47 -28.22
N ILE A 228 -16.92 6.43 -27.32
CA ILE A 228 -17.12 6.18 -25.90
C ILE A 228 -18.49 5.50 -25.71
N GLN A 229 -18.48 4.35 -25.09
CA GLN A 229 -19.70 3.64 -24.70
C GLN A 229 -20.17 4.13 -23.32
N TRP A 230 -21.18 4.97 -23.31
CA TRP A 230 -21.77 5.42 -22.06
C TRP A 230 -22.48 4.26 -21.36
N THR A 231 -22.07 3.99 -20.13
CA THR A 231 -22.62 2.89 -19.34
C THR A 231 -22.99 3.40 -17.95
N LEU A 232 -24.20 3.08 -17.51
CA LEU A 232 -24.64 3.44 -16.16
C LEU A 232 -24.42 2.27 -15.18
N PRO A 233 -23.87 2.54 -14.01
CA PRO A 233 -23.74 1.53 -12.94
C PRO A 233 -25.08 0.92 -12.54
N SER A 234 -25.07 -0.29 -12.02
CA SER A 234 -26.25 -1.01 -11.55
C SER A 234 -26.15 -1.27 -10.04
N ILE A 235 -27.19 -0.83 -9.30
CA ILE A 235 -27.27 -1.03 -7.84
C ILE A 235 -27.29 -2.52 -7.48
N ALA A 236 -27.83 -3.38 -8.35
CA ALA A 236 -27.91 -4.83 -8.12
C ALA A 236 -26.52 -5.48 -7.94
N HIS A 237 -25.47 -4.93 -8.54
CA HIS A 237 -24.11 -5.46 -8.44
C HIS A 237 -23.33 -4.94 -7.21
N VAL A 238 -23.86 -3.94 -6.47
CA VAL A 238 -23.15 -3.33 -5.33
C VAL A 238 -22.73 -4.36 -4.28
N PRO A 239 -23.60 -5.27 -3.78
CA PRO A 239 -23.23 -6.18 -2.69
C PRO A 239 -22.07 -7.11 -3.04
N ILE A 240 -22.05 -7.65 -4.27
CA ILE A 240 -21.02 -8.60 -4.72
C ILE A 240 -19.71 -7.93 -5.13
N LEU A 241 -19.76 -6.63 -5.50
CA LEU A 241 -18.59 -5.87 -5.96
C LEU A 241 -17.94 -5.02 -4.86
N LEU A 242 -18.51 -4.95 -3.65
CA LEU A 242 -17.97 -4.11 -2.57
C LEU A 242 -16.56 -4.54 -2.14
N VAL A 243 -16.35 -5.83 -1.96
CA VAL A 243 -15.05 -6.40 -1.57
C VAL A 243 -14.00 -6.22 -2.67
N PRO A 244 -14.26 -6.59 -3.94
CA PRO A 244 -13.36 -6.28 -5.04
C PRO A 244 -13.03 -4.78 -5.15
N ALA A 245 -14.02 -3.90 -5.04
CA ALA A 245 -13.83 -2.47 -5.13
C ALA A 245 -12.93 -1.93 -4.01
N ALA A 246 -13.13 -2.39 -2.78
CA ALA A 246 -12.29 -2.02 -1.64
C ALA A 246 -10.84 -2.48 -1.86
N SER A 247 -10.63 -3.68 -2.39
CA SER A 247 -9.30 -4.21 -2.69
C SER A 247 -8.61 -3.43 -3.79
N LEU A 248 -9.33 -3.11 -4.89
CA LEU A 248 -8.82 -2.27 -5.98
C LEU A 248 -8.46 -0.87 -5.51
N ALA A 249 -9.34 -0.24 -4.71
CA ALA A 249 -9.07 1.06 -4.12
C ALA A 249 -7.81 1.02 -3.25
N PHE A 250 -7.66 0.02 -2.40
CA PHE A 250 -6.49 -0.12 -1.55
C PHE A 250 -5.19 -0.25 -2.37
N ILE A 251 -5.15 -1.13 -3.38
CA ILE A 251 -3.98 -1.31 -4.25
C ILE A 251 -3.61 0.03 -4.92
N ALA A 252 -4.58 0.69 -5.51
CA ALA A 252 -4.36 1.95 -6.21
C ALA A 252 -3.89 3.08 -5.28
N LEU A 253 -4.47 3.16 -4.06
CA LEU A 253 -4.07 4.16 -3.07
C LEU A 253 -2.64 3.93 -2.58
N VAL A 254 -2.24 2.66 -2.36
CA VAL A 254 -0.86 2.31 -1.98
C VAL A 254 0.12 2.67 -3.09
N GLN A 255 -0.19 2.30 -4.34
CA GLN A 255 0.65 2.65 -5.50
C GLN A 255 0.75 4.16 -5.68
N GLY A 256 -0.37 4.88 -5.60
CA GLY A 256 -0.43 6.33 -5.71
C GLY A 256 0.37 7.03 -4.61
N ALA A 257 0.29 6.58 -3.37
CA ALA A 257 1.08 7.13 -2.26
C ALA A 257 2.59 6.92 -2.47
N GLY A 258 2.99 5.76 -3.01
CA GLY A 258 4.38 5.48 -3.40
C GLY A 258 4.89 6.49 -4.44
N ILE A 259 4.08 6.79 -5.46
CA ILE A 259 4.42 7.79 -6.49
C ILE A 259 4.53 9.18 -5.89
N SER A 260 3.58 9.57 -5.04
CA SER A 260 3.59 10.86 -4.34
C SER A 260 4.83 11.05 -3.45
N ALA A 261 5.36 9.95 -2.90
CA ALA A 261 6.60 9.96 -2.11
C ALA A 261 7.86 10.10 -2.97
N MET A 262 7.85 9.57 -4.23
CA MET A 262 9.00 9.58 -5.13
C MET A 262 9.21 10.92 -5.84
N TYR A 263 8.13 11.64 -6.14
CA TYR A 263 8.17 12.86 -6.94
C TYR A 263 7.72 14.08 -6.14
N ALA A 264 8.65 14.98 -5.81
CA ALA A 264 8.32 16.28 -5.25
C ALA A 264 7.58 17.14 -6.30
N LYS A 265 6.78 18.10 -5.84
CA LYS A 265 6.22 19.14 -6.71
C LYS A 265 7.31 20.04 -7.27
N SER A 266 6.98 20.81 -8.34
CA SER A 266 7.86 21.80 -8.94
C SER A 266 8.31 22.90 -7.97
N ASP A 267 7.57 23.14 -6.90
CA ASP A 267 7.89 24.08 -5.81
C ASP A 267 8.72 23.43 -4.67
N GLY A 268 9.15 22.18 -4.82
CA GLY A 268 9.91 21.42 -3.82
C GLY A 268 9.06 20.85 -2.68
N GLN A 269 7.76 21.14 -2.62
CA GLN A 269 6.88 20.61 -1.59
C GLN A 269 6.52 19.14 -1.88
N ARG A 270 6.17 18.41 -0.84
CA ARG A 270 5.61 17.06 -1.01
C ARG A 270 4.19 17.12 -1.55
N PRO A 271 3.79 16.23 -2.46
CA PRO A 271 2.40 16.09 -2.86
C PRO A 271 1.49 15.80 -1.66
N ASP A 272 0.25 16.26 -1.75
CA ASP A 272 -0.79 15.93 -0.78
C ASP A 272 -1.41 14.58 -1.16
N VAL A 273 -1.06 13.54 -0.41
CA VAL A 273 -1.51 12.15 -0.64
C VAL A 273 -3.03 12.05 -0.60
N SER A 274 -3.69 12.75 0.32
CA SER A 274 -5.16 12.72 0.43
C SER A 274 -5.83 13.37 -0.79
N ARG A 275 -5.24 14.43 -1.32
CA ARG A 275 -5.71 15.04 -2.58
C ARG A 275 -5.46 14.12 -3.78
N ASP A 276 -4.36 13.39 -3.78
CA ASP A 276 -4.08 12.39 -4.83
C ASP A 276 -5.07 11.23 -4.77
N PHE A 277 -5.56 10.86 -3.58
CA PHE A 277 -6.65 9.90 -3.41
C PHE A 277 -7.96 10.42 -4.01
N ILE A 278 -8.31 11.69 -3.74
CA ILE A 278 -9.48 12.34 -4.35
C ILE A 278 -9.35 12.33 -5.88
N GLY A 279 -8.17 12.67 -6.42
CA GLY A 279 -7.94 12.70 -7.86
C GLY A 279 -8.12 11.32 -8.51
N GLN A 280 -7.60 10.27 -7.90
CA GLN A 280 -7.81 8.89 -8.35
C GLN A 280 -9.29 8.46 -8.22
N GLY A 281 -9.96 8.88 -7.14
CA GLY A 281 -11.38 8.63 -6.94
C GLY A 281 -12.25 9.25 -8.03
N VAL A 282 -12.00 10.53 -8.37
CA VAL A 282 -12.70 11.22 -9.48
C VAL A 282 -12.42 10.55 -10.81
N ALA A 283 -11.17 10.10 -11.05
CA ALA A 283 -10.83 9.37 -12.26
C ALA A 283 -11.63 8.06 -12.39
N ASN A 284 -11.80 7.33 -11.29
CA ASN A 284 -12.61 6.11 -11.26
C ASN A 284 -14.10 6.36 -11.50
N VAL A 285 -14.66 7.45 -10.96
CA VAL A 285 -16.04 7.86 -11.25
C VAL A 285 -16.21 8.20 -12.74
N ALA A 286 -15.21 8.86 -13.34
CA ALA A 286 -15.25 9.20 -14.76
C ALA A 286 -15.12 7.95 -15.64
N THR A 287 -14.21 7.01 -15.32
CA THR A 287 -14.07 5.73 -16.05
C THR A 287 -15.30 4.85 -15.92
N ALA A 288 -15.99 4.88 -14.79
CA ALA A 288 -17.25 4.16 -14.60
C ALA A 288 -18.31 4.52 -15.64
N LEU A 289 -18.38 5.79 -16.04
CA LEU A 289 -19.36 6.28 -17.01
C LEU A 289 -18.98 5.93 -18.47
N THR A 290 -17.74 5.56 -18.73
CA THR A 290 -17.18 5.34 -20.08
C THR A 290 -16.81 3.89 -20.35
N ALA A 291 -17.43 2.95 -19.64
CA ALA A 291 -17.12 1.51 -19.70
C ALA A 291 -15.62 1.21 -19.47
N GLY A 292 -14.88 2.12 -18.84
CA GLY A 292 -13.49 1.93 -18.46
C GLY A 292 -13.37 1.08 -17.19
N MET A 293 -12.30 0.27 -17.12
CA MET A 293 -11.97 -0.47 -15.90
C MET A 293 -11.41 0.45 -14.81
N PRO A 294 -11.40 0.02 -13.52
CA PRO A 294 -10.83 0.78 -12.42
C PRO A 294 -9.38 1.21 -12.66
N VAL A 295 -9.04 2.44 -12.21
CA VAL A 295 -7.73 3.08 -12.40
C VAL A 295 -7.08 3.50 -11.08
N GLY A 296 -5.77 3.63 -11.10
CA GLY A 296 -4.97 4.11 -9.97
C GLY A 296 -3.66 4.74 -10.41
N GLY A 297 -2.86 5.21 -9.47
CA GLY A 297 -1.53 5.71 -9.77
C GLY A 297 -0.64 4.63 -10.39
N SER A 298 -0.21 4.82 -11.63
CA SER A 298 0.69 3.92 -12.35
C SER A 298 2.14 4.35 -12.17
N ALA A 299 2.94 3.52 -11.49
CA ALA A 299 4.35 3.84 -11.26
C ALA A 299 5.17 3.84 -12.56
N SER A 300 4.92 2.89 -13.47
CA SER A 300 5.59 2.80 -14.78
C SER A 300 5.27 3.99 -15.66
N ALA A 301 3.99 4.32 -15.81
CA ALA A 301 3.55 5.47 -16.61
C ALA A 301 4.04 6.80 -16.00
N SER A 302 4.07 6.92 -14.68
CA SER A 302 4.59 8.12 -14.00
C SER A 302 6.10 8.26 -14.17
N ALA A 303 6.85 7.15 -14.13
CA ALA A 303 8.29 7.14 -14.41
C ALA A 303 8.58 7.51 -15.87
N LEU A 304 7.82 6.96 -16.82
CA LEU A 304 7.91 7.33 -18.23
C LEU A 304 7.61 8.81 -18.45
N ASN A 305 6.54 9.32 -17.85
CA ASN A 305 6.16 10.72 -17.92
C ASN A 305 7.29 11.66 -17.45
N ALA A 306 7.91 11.30 -16.32
CA ALA A 306 9.05 12.04 -15.78
C ALA A 306 10.30 11.94 -16.68
N ALA A 307 10.64 10.73 -17.15
CA ALA A 307 11.78 10.48 -18.02
C ALA A 307 11.64 11.18 -19.39
N ALA A 308 10.42 11.27 -19.92
CA ALA A 308 10.11 11.97 -21.16
C ALA A 308 10.14 13.50 -21.04
N GLY A 309 10.38 14.02 -19.83
CA GLY A 309 10.59 15.45 -19.59
C GLY A 309 9.35 16.24 -19.22
N ALA A 310 8.28 15.59 -18.75
CA ALA A 310 7.09 16.26 -18.22
C ALA A 310 7.45 17.23 -17.12
N LYS A 311 6.79 18.38 -17.11
CA LYS A 311 6.99 19.44 -16.10
C LYS A 311 5.69 19.72 -15.34
N THR A 312 4.56 19.47 -15.95
CA THR A 312 3.27 19.76 -15.36
C THR A 312 2.25 18.65 -15.61
N ARG A 313 1.11 18.72 -14.96
CA ARG A 313 -0.03 17.81 -15.13
C ARG A 313 -0.68 17.91 -16.54
N ARG A 314 -0.21 18.78 -17.43
CA ARG A 314 -0.66 18.84 -18.82
C ARG A 314 -0.20 17.64 -19.64
N ALA A 315 0.98 17.08 -19.34
CA ALA A 315 1.52 15.96 -20.10
C ALA A 315 0.57 14.74 -20.12
N PRO A 316 0.02 14.21 -19.01
CA PRO A 316 -0.98 13.13 -19.07
C PRO A 316 -2.30 13.52 -19.76
N MET A 317 -2.70 14.80 -19.74
CA MET A 317 -3.89 15.27 -20.48
C MET A 317 -3.62 15.25 -21.99
N ILE A 318 -2.43 15.67 -22.40
CA ILE A 318 -1.98 15.58 -23.81
C ILE A 318 -1.89 14.11 -24.22
N ALA A 319 -1.37 13.24 -23.36
CA ALA A 319 -1.32 11.80 -23.61
C ALA A 319 -2.72 11.20 -23.86
N ALA A 320 -3.73 11.62 -23.09
CA ALA A 320 -5.11 11.21 -23.32
C ALA A 320 -5.62 11.65 -24.70
N ALA A 321 -5.35 12.88 -25.10
CA ALA A 321 -5.71 13.37 -26.44
C ALA A 321 -4.96 12.62 -27.56
N VAL A 322 -3.68 12.30 -27.33
CA VAL A 322 -2.87 11.49 -28.27
C VAL A 322 -3.44 10.08 -28.41
N MET A 323 -3.82 9.42 -27.31
CA MET A 323 -4.45 8.10 -27.36
C MET A 323 -5.74 8.12 -28.18
N ILE A 324 -6.60 9.12 -27.98
CA ILE A 324 -7.81 9.30 -28.79
C ILE A 324 -7.45 9.46 -30.28
N LEU A 325 -6.48 10.32 -30.59
CA LEU A 325 -6.05 10.56 -31.97
C LEU A 325 -5.50 9.28 -32.64
N VAL A 326 -4.67 8.51 -31.91
CA VAL A 326 -4.14 7.23 -32.42
C VAL A 326 -5.26 6.25 -32.71
N VAL A 327 -6.28 6.14 -31.87
CA VAL A 327 -7.42 5.25 -32.12
C VAL A 327 -8.27 5.72 -33.31
N ILE A 328 -8.48 7.03 -33.46
CA ILE A 328 -9.23 7.57 -34.62
C ILE A 328 -8.50 7.31 -35.94
N VAL A 329 -7.17 7.50 -35.94
CA VAL A 329 -6.37 7.40 -37.17
C VAL A 329 -5.97 5.97 -37.50
N PHE A 330 -5.64 5.18 -36.48
CA PHE A 330 -5.05 3.84 -36.65
C PHE A 330 -5.90 2.71 -36.03
N GLY A 331 -7.17 2.97 -35.65
CA GLY A 331 -8.02 1.98 -35.00
C GLY A 331 -8.12 0.65 -35.73
N SER A 332 -8.31 0.69 -37.07
CA SER A 332 -8.35 -0.51 -37.91
C SER A 332 -7.00 -1.27 -37.96
N ALA A 333 -5.87 -0.57 -37.84
CA ALA A 333 -4.56 -1.23 -37.77
C ALA A 333 -4.32 -1.86 -36.38
N VAL A 334 -4.87 -1.26 -35.33
CA VAL A 334 -4.80 -1.79 -33.97
C VAL A 334 -5.56 -3.11 -33.80
N ASP A 335 -6.63 -3.34 -34.56
CA ASP A 335 -7.37 -4.61 -34.60
C ASP A 335 -6.47 -5.80 -35.01
N TYR A 336 -5.43 -5.57 -35.79
CA TYR A 336 -4.48 -6.60 -36.25
C TYR A 336 -3.30 -6.83 -35.28
N LEU A 337 -3.30 -6.23 -34.08
CA LEU A 337 -2.29 -6.54 -33.08
C LEU A 337 -2.39 -8.00 -32.65
N ALA A 338 -1.25 -8.70 -32.72
CA ALA A 338 -1.18 -10.11 -32.38
C ALA A 338 -1.27 -10.33 -30.86
N MET A 339 -2.12 -11.25 -30.45
CA MET A 339 -2.28 -11.62 -29.03
C MET A 339 -0.96 -12.08 -28.38
N PRO A 340 -0.10 -12.89 -29.05
CA PRO A 340 1.21 -13.23 -28.50
C PRO A 340 2.15 -12.04 -28.34
N ALA A 341 2.05 -11.01 -29.19
CA ALA A 341 2.85 -9.79 -29.02
C ALA A 341 2.43 -9.01 -27.78
N LEU A 342 1.13 -8.86 -27.53
CA LEU A 342 0.60 -8.26 -26.31
C LEU A 342 0.96 -9.11 -25.07
N ALA A 343 0.93 -10.45 -25.18
CA ALA A 343 1.37 -11.35 -24.12
C ALA A 343 2.85 -11.16 -23.79
N GLY A 344 3.71 -11.05 -24.80
CA GLY A 344 5.14 -10.77 -24.62
C GLY A 344 5.39 -9.46 -23.88
N LEU A 345 4.67 -8.40 -24.24
CA LEU A 345 4.69 -7.12 -23.55
C LEU A 345 4.30 -7.28 -22.07
N LEU A 346 3.17 -7.94 -21.79
CA LEU A 346 2.67 -8.14 -20.43
C LEU A 346 3.60 -9.03 -19.59
N ILE A 347 4.21 -10.04 -20.16
CA ILE A 347 5.22 -10.86 -19.48
C ILE A 347 6.41 -10.00 -19.06
N LEU A 348 6.87 -9.10 -19.90
CA LEU A 348 7.94 -8.17 -19.55
C LEU A 348 7.51 -7.19 -18.45
N VAL A 349 6.27 -6.70 -18.48
CA VAL A 349 5.68 -5.87 -17.39
C VAL A 349 5.62 -6.67 -16.09
N GLY A 350 5.16 -7.91 -16.13
CA GLY A 350 5.13 -8.81 -14.97
C GLY A 350 6.53 -9.03 -14.39
N TYR A 351 7.51 -9.31 -15.23
CA TYR A 351 8.92 -9.45 -14.81
C TYR A 351 9.47 -8.19 -14.13
N ARG A 352 9.20 -7.01 -14.70
CA ARG A 352 9.62 -5.71 -14.13
C ARG A 352 8.87 -5.33 -12.85
N THR A 353 7.70 -5.91 -12.62
CA THR A 353 6.95 -5.73 -11.38
C THR A 353 7.63 -6.44 -10.20
N ILE A 354 8.34 -7.54 -10.47
CA ILE A 354 9.16 -8.24 -9.49
C ILE A 354 10.46 -7.44 -9.28
N ARG A 355 10.68 -6.96 -8.08
CA ARG A 355 11.88 -6.18 -7.72
C ARG A 355 12.80 -6.97 -6.82
N PRO A 356 13.82 -7.65 -7.35
CA PRO A 356 14.70 -8.51 -6.55
C PRO A 356 15.41 -7.75 -5.40
N ALA A 357 15.75 -6.49 -5.61
CA ALA A 357 16.37 -5.65 -4.58
C ALA A 357 15.46 -5.43 -3.37
N ASP A 358 14.16 -5.21 -3.61
CA ASP A 358 13.17 -5.03 -2.53
C ASP A 358 12.96 -6.35 -1.77
N ILE A 359 12.89 -7.48 -2.49
CA ILE A 359 12.82 -8.82 -1.89
C ILE A 359 14.05 -9.07 -1.01
N GLN A 360 15.26 -8.78 -1.51
CA GLN A 360 16.49 -8.94 -0.75
C GLN A 360 16.54 -8.05 0.49
N SER A 361 16.05 -6.82 0.39
CA SER A 361 15.94 -5.87 1.52
C SER A 361 15.06 -6.43 2.63
N VAL A 362 13.85 -6.91 2.28
CA VAL A 362 12.93 -7.53 3.24
C VAL A 362 13.53 -8.81 3.83
N TRP A 363 14.21 -9.62 3.00
CA TRP A 363 14.85 -10.86 3.44
C TRP A 363 15.95 -10.63 4.47
N LYS A 364 16.68 -9.52 4.38
CA LYS A 364 17.71 -9.12 5.35
C LYS A 364 17.15 -8.48 6.62
N ALA A 365 15.91 -7.98 6.59
CA ALA A 365 15.32 -7.24 7.71
C ALA A 365 14.95 -8.11 8.93
N GLY A 366 14.80 -9.44 8.77
CA GLY A 366 14.55 -10.36 9.89
C GLY A 366 13.58 -11.49 9.56
N ASN A 367 13.45 -12.44 10.49
CA ASN A 367 12.67 -13.68 10.23
C ASN A 367 11.16 -13.42 10.16
N VAL A 368 10.65 -12.44 10.92
CA VAL A 368 9.23 -12.06 10.88
C VAL A 368 8.90 -11.47 9.52
N GLN A 369 9.73 -10.56 9.01
CA GLN A 369 9.53 -9.94 7.70
C GLN A 369 9.61 -10.96 6.56
N LYS A 370 10.53 -11.96 6.66
CA LYS A 370 10.58 -13.10 5.72
C LYS A 370 9.27 -13.89 5.72
N ALA A 371 8.79 -14.26 6.91
CA ALA A 371 7.54 -15.02 7.04
C ALA A 371 6.36 -14.25 6.45
N VAL A 372 6.25 -12.96 6.75
CA VAL A 372 5.20 -12.09 6.20
C VAL A 372 5.26 -12.03 4.68
N LEU A 373 6.44 -11.83 4.09
CA LEU A 373 6.63 -11.80 2.64
C LEU A 373 6.19 -13.13 2.02
N VAL A 374 6.68 -14.27 2.54
CA VAL A 374 6.38 -15.61 2.00
C VAL A 374 4.89 -15.93 2.13
N VAL A 375 4.28 -15.67 3.28
CA VAL A 375 2.84 -15.92 3.50
C VAL A 375 2.00 -15.04 2.56
N THR A 376 2.33 -13.74 2.44
CA THR A 376 1.60 -12.84 1.54
C THR A 376 1.76 -13.26 0.09
N PHE A 377 2.96 -13.65 -0.33
CA PHE A 377 3.23 -14.18 -1.67
C PHE A 377 2.38 -15.43 -1.93
N ALA A 378 2.41 -16.41 -1.04
CA ALA A 378 1.66 -17.66 -1.19
C ALA A 378 0.15 -17.42 -1.22
N LEU A 379 -0.39 -16.60 -0.31
CA LEU A 379 -1.81 -16.22 -0.33
C LEU A 379 -2.20 -15.59 -1.67
N THR A 380 -1.39 -14.67 -2.18
CA THR A 380 -1.66 -13.99 -3.46
C THR A 380 -1.58 -14.94 -4.66
N MET A 381 -0.83 -16.04 -4.57
CA MET A 381 -0.73 -17.04 -5.62
C MET A 381 -1.93 -18.00 -5.68
N PHE A 382 -2.52 -18.33 -4.52
CA PHE A 382 -3.51 -19.43 -4.42
C PHE A 382 -4.92 -18.97 -4.01
N VAL A 383 -5.06 -17.75 -3.48
CA VAL A 383 -6.34 -17.16 -3.09
C VAL A 383 -6.70 -16.07 -4.11
N PRO A 384 -7.98 -15.87 -4.47
CA PRO A 384 -8.35 -14.75 -5.35
C PRO A 384 -7.79 -13.43 -4.83
N LEU A 385 -7.17 -12.66 -5.74
CA LEU A 385 -6.35 -11.50 -5.37
C LEU A 385 -7.12 -10.45 -4.54
N GLN A 386 -8.41 -10.32 -4.78
CA GLN A 386 -9.28 -9.40 -4.04
C GLN A 386 -9.31 -9.68 -2.53
N TYR A 387 -9.23 -10.94 -2.12
CA TYR A 387 -9.18 -11.32 -0.70
C TYR A 387 -7.75 -11.31 -0.16
N ALA A 388 -6.77 -11.75 -0.97
CA ALA A 388 -5.36 -11.79 -0.58
C ALA A 388 -4.84 -10.42 -0.13
N VAL A 389 -5.24 -9.35 -0.83
CA VAL A 389 -4.88 -7.96 -0.48
C VAL A 389 -5.41 -7.58 0.89
N LEU A 390 -6.70 -7.80 1.13
CA LEU A 390 -7.33 -7.41 2.40
C LEU A 390 -6.79 -8.22 3.58
N VAL A 391 -6.56 -9.52 3.38
CA VAL A 391 -5.92 -10.39 4.39
C VAL A 391 -4.49 -9.92 4.67
N GLY A 392 -3.70 -9.61 3.64
CA GLY A 392 -2.34 -9.07 3.79
C GLY A 392 -2.30 -7.79 4.63
N VAL A 393 -3.25 -6.88 4.40
CA VAL A 393 -3.40 -5.66 5.22
C VAL A 393 -3.76 -6.00 6.65
N GLY A 394 -4.75 -6.86 6.86
CA GLY A 394 -5.17 -7.29 8.20
C GLY A 394 -4.01 -7.91 8.98
N VAL A 395 -3.27 -8.83 8.36
CA VAL A 395 -2.07 -9.44 8.94
C VAL A 395 -1.00 -8.39 9.28
N SER A 396 -0.78 -7.41 8.38
CA SER A 396 0.19 -6.33 8.63
C SER A 396 -0.17 -5.50 9.87
N VAL A 397 -1.45 -5.14 10.03
CA VAL A 397 -1.92 -4.37 11.18
C VAL A 397 -1.76 -5.18 12.48
N VAL A 398 -2.18 -6.44 12.47
CA VAL A 398 -2.04 -7.33 13.64
C VAL A 398 -0.57 -7.48 14.04
N LEU A 399 0.30 -7.77 13.08
CA LEU A 399 1.74 -7.91 13.35
C LEU A 399 2.36 -6.61 13.85
N HIS A 400 1.93 -5.46 13.32
CA HIS A 400 2.40 -4.16 13.81
C HIS A 400 2.01 -3.96 15.29
N VAL A 401 0.76 -4.26 15.65
CA VAL A 401 0.29 -4.17 17.04
C VAL A 401 1.08 -5.12 17.95
N VAL A 402 1.27 -6.38 17.54
CA VAL A 402 2.03 -7.37 18.31
C VAL A 402 3.49 -6.94 18.49
N GLN A 403 4.14 -6.46 17.44
CA GLN A 403 5.52 -5.97 17.52
C GLN A 403 5.66 -4.76 18.45
N GLN A 404 4.71 -3.81 18.40
CA GLN A 404 4.72 -2.64 19.26
C GLN A 404 4.45 -2.99 20.73
N SER A 405 3.58 -3.96 21.00
CA SER A 405 3.28 -4.39 22.37
C SER A 405 4.47 -5.09 23.03
N ASN A 406 5.22 -5.89 22.28
CA ASN A 406 6.37 -6.64 22.80
C ASN A 406 7.65 -5.78 22.98
N GLN A 407 7.63 -4.50 22.59
CA GLN A 407 8.78 -3.59 22.77
C GLN A 407 8.74 -2.81 24.08
N VAL A 408 7.78 -3.10 24.97
CA VAL A 408 7.76 -2.47 26.30
C VAL A 408 8.79 -3.14 27.18
N THR A 409 9.66 -2.33 27.76
CA THR A 409 10.66 -2.75 28.75
C THR A 409 10.60 -1.81 29.93
N VAL A 410 10.81 -2.33 31.12
CA VAL A 410 10.93 -1.55 32.35
C VAL A 410 12.37 -1.64 32.83
N ARG A 411 12.98 -0.49 33.16
CA ARG A 411 14.32 -0.42 33.70
C ARG A 411 14.30 0.24 35.05
N ARG A 412 15.12 -0.28 36.00
CA ARG A 412 15.38 0.37 37.30
C ARG A 412 16.48 1.41 37.12
N ARG A 413 16.26 2.62 37.64
CA ARG A 413 17.27 3.69 37.64
C ARG A 413 17.93 3.79 39.01
N LEU A 414 19.23 3.65 39.04
CA LEU A 414 20.07 3.74 40.24
C LEU A 414 21.14 4.82 40.05
N LYS A 415 21.67 5.36 41.14
CA LYS A 415 22.94 6.10 41.15
C LYS A 415 24.07 5.14 41.47
N ASN A 416 25.14 5.14 40.69
CA ASN A 416 26.35 4.41 40.98
C ASN A 416 27.21 5.18 42.03
N GLU A 417 28.30 4.59 42.48
CA GLU A 417 29.23 5.18 43.46
C GLU A 417 29.86 6.50 42.94
N ALA A 418 29.99 6.67 41.62
CA ALA A 418 30.48 7.88 40.98
C ALA A 418 29.41 8.99 40.89
N GLY A 419 28.15 8.72 41.28
CA GLY A 419 27.03 9.66 41.20
C GLY A 419 26.29 9.65 39.88
N ASP A 420 26.71 8.83 38.87
CA ASP A 420 26.04 8.71 37.59
C ASP A 420 24.75 7.92 37.70
N THR A 421 23.78 8.26 36.87
CA THR A 421 22.53 7.50 36.77
C THR A 421 22.72 6.33 35.81
N ILE A 422 22.60 5.11 36.28
CA ILE A 422 22.62 3.87 35.51
C ILE A 422 21.25 3.22 35.42
N GLU A 423 21.02 2.43 34.40
CA GLU A 423 19.80 1.67 34.18
C GLU A 423 20.12 0.17 34.21
N VAL A 424 19.44 -0.53 35.10
CA VAL A 424 19.58 -1.98 35.32
C VAL A 424 18.21 -2.66 35.17
N ASP A 425 18.18 -3.97 35.15
CA ASP A 425 16.92 -4.72 35.21
C ASP A 425 16.18 -4.45 36.53
N PRO A 426 14.84 -4.39 36.51
CA PRO A 426 14.07 -4.23 37.75
C PRO A 426 14.29 -5.43 38.67
N PRO A 427 14.18 -5.25 40.00
CA PRO A 427 14.21 -6.36 40.92
C PRO A 427 13.00 -7.27 40.66
N LYS A 428 13.13 -8.58 40.94
CA LYS A 428 12.01 -9.52 40.80
C LYS A 428 10.86 -9.21 41.78
N GLU A 429 11.20 -8.74 42.96
CA GLU A 429 10.26 -8.36 44.03
C GLU A 429 10.59 -6.96 44.52
N VAL A 430 9.59 -6.25 45.04
CA VAL A 430 9.81 -4.95 45.67
C VAL A 430 10.60 -5.14 46.98
N PRO A 431 11.85 -4.66 47.04
CA PRO A 431 12.68 -4.84 48.24
C PRO A 431 12.12 -3.99 49.39
N PRO A 432 12.20 -4.46 50.66
CA PRO A 432 11.66 -3.75 51.82
C PRO A 432 12.46 -2.48 52.14
N GLY A 433 11.74 -1.40 52.48
CA GLY A 433 12.36 -0.16 52.95
C GLY A 433 13.16 0.62 51.89
N GLU A 434 12.99 0.34 50.62
CA GLU A 434 13.75 0.97 49.54
C GLU A 434 12.90 1.87 48.63
N VAL A 435 13.56 2.84 48.02
CA VAL A 435 13.00 3.60 46.89
C VAL A 435 13.38 2.91 45.55
N VAL A 436 12.40 2.38 44.85
CA VAL A 436 12.58 1.70 43.57
C VAL A 436 12.12 2.62 42.43
N VAL A 437 13.04 3.15 41.66
CA VAL A 437 12.70 4.02 40.53
C VAL A 437 12.63 3.20 39.24
N LEU A 438 11.46 3.15 38.61
CA LEU A 438 11.20 2.42 37.37
C LEU A 438 10.95 3.37 36.21
N GLN A 439 11.59 3.09 35.08
CA GLN A 439 11.42 3.80 33.84
C GLN A 439 10.87 2.86 32.77
N PRO A 440 9.60 2.98 32.38
CA PRO A 440 9.06 2.22 31.26
C PRO A 440 9.49 2.85 29.92
N TYR A 441 9.91 2.00 28.98
CA TYR A 441 10.22 2.30 27.59
C TYR A 441 9.22 1.62 26.66
N GLY A 442 9.14 2.04 25.40
CA GLY A 442 8.18 1.50 24.44
C GLY A 442 6.84 2.23 24.44
N SER A 443 5.88 1.79 23.65
CA SER A 443 4.54 2.39 23.56
C SER A 443 3.62 1.82 24.64
N LEU A 444 3.06 2.69 25.48
CA LEU A 444 2.18 2.31 26.59
C LEU A 444 0.71 2.43 26.15
N PHE A 445 0.15 1.36 25.59
CA PHE A 445 -1.22 1.29 25.10
C PHE A 445 -1.87 -0.05 25.51
N PHE A 446 -3.13 -0.28 25.15
CA PHE A 446 -3.90 -1.43 25.63
C PHE A 446 -3.20 -2.79 25.42
N ALA A 447 -2.56 -3.00 24.26
CA ALA A 447 -1.94 -4.29 23.93
C ALA A 447 -0.59 -4.52 24.65
N SER A 448 0.05 -3.46 25.15
CA SER A 448 1.31 -3.55 25.89
C SER A 448 1.12 -3.58 27.42
N ALA A 449 -0.09 -3.36 27.90
CA ALA A 449 -0.37 -3.33 29.32
C ALA A 449 -0.04 -4.65 30.05
N PRO A 450 -0.35 -5.84 29.51
CA PRO A 450 0.04 -7.11 30.14
C PRO A 450 1.57 -7.27 30.24
N VAL A 451 2.30 -6.93 29.17
CA VAL A 451 3.78 -7.01 29.15
C VAL A 451 4.39 -6.05 30.18
N PHE A 452 3.80 -4.86 30.33
CA PHE A 452 4.23 -3.92 31.35
C PHE A 452 3.94 -4.46 32.76
N GLU A 453 2.76 -5.03 33.02
CA GLU A 453 2.37 -5.61 34.31
C GLU A 453 3.31 -6.74 34.71
N GLU A 454 3.66 -7.65 33.80
CA GLU A 454 4.64 -8.72 34.04
C GLU A 454 6.06 -8.22 34.29
N ALA A 455 6.41 -7.03 33.78
CA ALA A 455 7.73 -6.43 33.98
C ALA A 455 7.85 -5.62 35.28
N LEU A 456 6.74 -5.39 36.01
CA LEU A 456 6.78 -4.74 37.31
C LEU A 456 7.30 -5.72 38.40
N PRO A 457 8.06 -5.22 39.40
CA PRO A 457 8.44 -6.05 40.53
C PRO A 457 7.23 -6.64 41.26
N ALA A 458 7.26 -7.92 41.56
CA ALA A 458 6.20 -8.58 42.31
C ALA A 458 6.11 -8.01 43.74
N ILE A 459 4.89 -7.93 44.25
CA ILE A 459 4.62 -7.48 45.62
C ILE A 459 4.41 -8.72 46.49
N THR A 460 5.25 -8.86 47.50
CA THR A 460 5.23 -10.00 48.44
C THR A 460 4.96 -9.52 49.86
N ALA A 461 4.79 -10.43 50.81
CA ALA A 461 4.60 -10.11 52.21
C ALA A 461 5.79 -9.34 52.81
N THR A 462 6.97 -9.42 52.19
CA THR A 462 8.17 -8.70 52.61
C THR A 462 8.29 -7.30 52.03
N SER A 463 7.46 -6.96 51.04
CA SER A 463 7.49 -5.66 50.31
C SER A 463 6.85 -4.54 51.15
N THR A 464 7.34 -4.33 52.35
CA THR A 464 6.76 -3.34 53.31
C THR A 464 7.65 -2.11 53.44
N GLY A 465 7.04 -0.93 53.66
CA GLY A 465 7.75 0.32 53.91
C GLY A 465 8.54 0.85 52.71
N SER A 466 8.20 0.45 51.50
CA SER A 466 8.90 0.82 50.25
C SER A 466 8.11 1.82 49.44
N VAL A 467 8.80 2.56 48.56
CA VAL A 467 8.15 3.43 47.58
C VAL A 467 8.62 3.05 46.19
N VAL A 468 7.67 2.65 45.36
CA VAL A 468 7.92 2.44 43.91
C VAL A 468 7.61 3.73 43.18
N ILE A 469 8.56 4.26 42.41
CA ILE A 469 8.42 5.47 41.62
C ILE A 469 8.35 5.07 40.14
N ILE A 470 7.21 5.29 39.48
CA ILE A 470 7.08 5.09 38.01
C ILE A 470 7.21 6.43 37.32
N ARG A 471 8.21 6.54 36.42
CA ARG A 471 8.51 7.76 35.71
C ARG A 471 7.86 7.76 34.32
N LEU A 472 6.91 8.66 34.07
CA LEU A 472 6.14 8.77 32.82
C LEU A 472 6.62 9.91 31.89
N ARG A 473 7.89 10.35 32.02
CA ARG A 473 8.40 11.46 31.21
C ARG A 473 8.30 11.17 29.70
N GLY A 474 7.81 12.17 28.96
CA GLY A 474 7.63 12.08 27.49
C GLY A 474 6.37 11.34 27.06
N ARG A 475 5.52 10.94 28.00
CA ARG A 475 4.19 10.38 27.71
C ARG A 475 3.16 11.49 27.62
N VAL A 476 2.46 11.56 26.49
CA VAL A 476 1.38 12.54 26.27
C VAL A 476 0.04 11.94 26.66
N GLU A 477 -0.11 10.64 26.42
CA GLU A 477 -1.30 9.84 26.71
C GLU A 477 -0.91 8.45 27.21
N LEU A 478 -1.79 7.84 27.99
CA LEU A 478 -1.75 6.44 28.41
C LEU A 478 -3.00 5.73 27.92
N GLY A 479 -2.92 4.44 27.59
CA GLY A 479 -4.11 3.62 27.34
C GLY A 479 -4.90 3.40 28.63
N THR A 480 -6.22 3.29 28.55
CA THR A 480 -7.09 3.01 29.72
C THR A 480 -6.65 1.76 30.46
N THR A 481 -6.38 0.67 29.75
CA THR A 481 -5.88 -0.59 30.33
C THR A 481 -4.56 -0.40 31.11
N PHE A 482 -3.70 0.51 30.65
CA PHE A 482 -2.46 0.84 31.35
C PHE A 482 -2.74 1.59 32.67
N VAL A 483 -3.71 2.49 32.65
CA VAL A 483 -4.18 3.20 33.87
C VAL A 483 -4.75 2.20 34.90
N ASP A 484 -5.51 1.20 34.40
CA ASP A 484 -6.06 0.14 35.28
C ASP A 484 -4.94 -0.71 35.92
N VAL A 485 -3.86 -1.03 35.18
CA VAL A 485 -2.68 -1.72 35.74
C VAL A 485 -2.05 -0.88 36.88
N LEU A 486 -1.87 0.43 36.62
CA LEU A 486 -1.31 1.32 37.64
C LEU A 486 -2.19 1.38 38.91
N ALA A 487 -3.52 1.43 38.73
CA ALA A 487 -4.45 1.45 39.87
C ALA A 487 -4.39 0.15 40.71
N ARG A 488 -4.37 -1.01 40.02
CA ARG A 488 -4.22 -2.30 40.70
C ARG A 488 -2.90 -2.41 41.45
N TYR A 489 -1.80 -2.06 40.79
CA TYR A 489 -0.46 -2.11 41.37
C TYR A 489 -0.33 -1.16 42.58
N ALA A 490 -0.95 0.04 42.51
CA ALA A 490 -1.01 0.97 43.65
C ALA A 490 -1.74 0.36 44.86
N ALA A 491 -2.93 -0.23 44.62
CA ALA A 491 -3.71 -0.86 45.66
C ALA A 491 -3.02 -2.09 46.28
N GLU A 492 -2.22 -2.83 45.51
CA GLU A 492 -1.43 -3.94 46.02
C GLU A 492 -0.26 -3.47 46.90
N LEU A 493 0.44 -2.41 46.47
CA LEU A 493 1.50 -1.78 47.26
C LEU A 493 0.96 -1.24 48.60
N GLU A 494 -0.19 -0.57 48.57
CA GLU A 494 -0.83 -0.04 49.78
C GLU A 494 -1.18 -1.16 50.77
N ARG A 495 -1.77 -2.27 50.29
CA ARG A 495 -2.06 -3.45 51.13
C ARG A 495 -0.80 -4.09 51.72
N ALA A 496 0.34 -3.99 51.06
CA ALA A 496 1.64 -4.44 51.54
C ALA A 496 2.34 -3.40 52.47
N GLY A 497 1.70 -2.25 52.75
CA GLY A 497 2.31 -1.17 53.54
C GLY A 497 3.39 -0.38 52.81
N SER A 498 3.29 -0.32 51.48
CA SER A 498 4.18 0.41 50.55
C SER A 498 3.39 1.41 49.71
N ARG A 499 4.04 2.29 48.98
CA ARG A 499 3.36 3.31 48.17
C ARG A 499 3.84 3.35 46.71
N LEU A 500 2.95 3.75 45.81
CA LEU A 500 3.27 4.08 44.42
C LEU A 500 3.36 5.60 44.27
N PHE A 501 4.46 6.10 43.69
CA PHE A 501 4.61 7.47 43.25
C PHE A 501 4.67 7.51 41.70
N ILE A 502 4.00 8.50 41.12
CA ILE A 502 3.99 8.67 39.65
C ILE A 502 4.62 10.02 39.29
N VAL A 503 5.66 10.01 38.47
CA VAL A 503 6.54 11.15 38.30
C VAL A 503 6.66 11.60 36.85
N SER A 504 6.85 12.91 36.67
CA SER A 504 6.96 13.58 35.36
C SER A 504 5.67 13.44 34.55
N VAL A 505 4.54 13.61 35.19
CA VAL A 505 3.21 13.48 34.59
C VAL A 505 2.89 14.72 33.74
N ALA A 506 2.51 14.53 32.49
CA ALA A 506 1.99 15.59 31.63
C ALA A 506 0.49 15.88 31.94
N SER A 507 0.00 17.07 31.58
CA SER A 507 -1.38 17.48 31.86
C SER A 507 -2.44 16.54 31.25
N GLY A 508 -2.17 15.97 30.08
CA GLY A 508 -3.04 14.97 29.44
C GLY A 508 -3.12 13.68 30.23
N VAL A 509 -1.96 13.18 30.68
CA VAL A 509 -1.84 11.97 31.51
C VAL A 509 -2.48 12.18 32.87
N MET A 510 -2.31 13.36 33.50
CA MET A 510 -2.95 13.68 34.80
C MET A 510 -4.48 13.53 34.72
N ARG A 511 -5.09 13.98 33.65
CA ARG A 511 -6.54 13.83 33.42
C ARG A 511 -6.95 12.36 33.36
N GLN A 512 -6.17 11.53 32.68
CA GLN A 512 -6.43 10.08 32.57
C GLN A 512 -6.25 9.36 33.90
N LEU A 513 -5.21 9.69 34.68
CA LEU A 513 -5.00 9.15 36.03
C LEU A 513 -6.15 9.51 36.97
N LYS A 514 -6.69 10.74 36.87
CA LYS A 514 -7.85 11.17 37.65
C LYS A 514 -9.12 10.40 37.27
N THR A 515 -9.43 10.31 35.97
CA THR A 515 -10.64 9.61 35.49
C THR A 515 -10.56 8.09 35.68
N GLY A 516 -9.39 7.50 35.70
CA GLY A 516 -9.15 6.07 35.93
C GLY A 516 -8.95 5.68 37.42
N GLY A 517 -9.21 6.58 38.36
CA GLY A 517 -9.17 6.28 39.80
C GLY A 517 -7.76 6.12 40.39
N VAL A 518 -6.70 6.29 39.59
CA VAL A 518 -5.32 6.18 40.12
C VAL A 518 -5.01 7.29 41.11
N LEU A 519 -5.51 8.51 40.86
CA LEU A 519 -5.32 9.64 41.74
C LEU A 519 -5.91 9.37 43.15
N ASP A 520 -7.06 8.70 43.20
CA ASP A 520 -7.72 8.33 44.45
C ASP A 520 -6.96 7.21 45.19
N ALA A 521 -6.35 6.28 44.42
CA ALA A 521 -5.59 5.17 44.97
C ALA A 521 -4.20 5.57 45.51
N VAL A 522 -3.51 6.54 44.88
CA VAL A 522 -2.14 6.91 45.30
C VAL A 522 -2.10 8.17 46.17
N GLY A 523 -3.12 9.03 46.07
CA GLY A 523 -3.14 10.36 46.68
C GLY A 523 -2.49 11.45 45.81
N ALA A 524 -2.95 12.69 45.99
CA ALA A 524 -2.42 13.81 45.21
C ALA A 524 -0.96 14.15 45.51
N ASP A 525 -0.50 13.84 46.73
CA ASP A 525 0.87 14.00 47.22
C ASP A 525 1.88 13.02 46.58
N ALA A 526 1.38 11.95 45.99
CA ALA A 526 2.19 10.92 45.29
C ALA A 526 2.34 11.17 43.77
N ILE A 527 1.74 12.22 43.22
CA ILE A 527 1.83 12.54 41.81
C ILE A 527 2.63 13.82 41.56
N PHE A 528 3.74 13.70 40.85
CA PHE A 528 4.66 14.80 40.56
C PHE A 528 4.56 15.20 39.08
N LEU A 529 4.16 16.42 38.83
CA LEU A 529 4.02 16.94 37.46
C LEU A 529 5.38 17.06 36.77
N GLY A 530 5.38 16.97 35.42
CA GLY A 530 6.56 17.21 34.62
C GLY A 530 6.98 18.68 34.68
N ASP A 531 8.28 18.94 34.86
CA ASP A 531 8.93 20.25 34.81
C ASP A 531 9.78 20.38 33.56
N GLU A 532 10.06 21.62 33.13
CA GLU A 532 11.02 21.93 32.06
C GLU A 532 12.42 21.46 32.43
N ARG A 533 12.81 21.55 33.70
CA ARG A 533 14.07 21.04 34.22
C ARG A 533 14.10 19.52 34.26
N VAL A 534 15.03 18.95 33.47
CA VAL A 534 15.19 17.49 33.38
C VAL A 534 15.65 16.94 34.74
N GLY A 535 14.78 16.12 35.37
CA GLY A 535 15.11 15.45 36.64
C GLY A 535 14.55 16.10 37.90
N ALA A 536 14.10 17.36 37.86
CA ALA A 536 13.58 18.05 39.06
C ALA A 536 12.41 17.30 39.72
N ALA A 537 11.38 16.92 38.94
CA ALA A 537 10.24 16.16 39.44
C ALA A 537 10.65 14.81 40.05
N LEU A 538 11.66 14.13 39.50
CA LEU A 538 12.17 12.89 40.07
C LEU A 538 12.96 13.11 41.35
N ALA A 539 13.73 14.20 41.47
CA ALA A 539 14.46 14.54 42.66
C ALA A 539 13.48 14.82 43.81
N ASN A 540 12.48 15.67 43.60
CA ASN A 540 11.44 15.98 44.58
C ASN A 540 10.67 14.72 45.02
N ALA A 541 10.32 13.84 44.07
CA ALA A 541 9.64 12.60 44.42
C ALA A 541 10.51 11.62 45.20
N ARG A 542 11.82 11.59 44.93
CA ARG A 542 12.76 10.77 45.72
C ARG A 542 12.91 11.27 47.12
N GLU A 543 13.05 12.59 47.31
CA GLU A 543 13.11 13.22 48.64
C GLU A 543 11.82 12.95 49.43
N ALA A 544 10.65 13.11 48.82
CA ALA A 544 9.37 12.79 49.44
C ALA A 544 9.24 11.29 49.78
N ALA A 545 9.75 10.40 48.94
CA ALA A 545 9.74 8.96 49.18
C ALA A 545 10.66 8.56 50.34
N GLU A 546 11.85 9.13 50.42
CA GLU A 546 12.80 8.91 51.52
C GLU A 546 12.23 9.45 52.86
N ALA A 547 11.62 10.64 52.85
CA ALA A 547 10.94 11.20 53.99
C ALA A 547 9.76 10.33 54.47
N TRP A 548 9.00 9.75 53.56
CA TRP A 548 7.89 8.85 53.90
C TRP A 548 8.42 7.53 54.51
N ILE A 549 9.47 6.94 53.95
CA ILE A 549 10.11 5.72 54.49
C ILE A 549 10.65 5.96 55.89
N ALA A 550 11.28 7.12 56.14
CA ALA A 550 11.81 7.46 57.46
C ALA A 550 10.74 7.61 58.58
N GLN A 551 9.48 7.83 58.21
CA GLN A 551 8.33 7.92 59.15
C GLN A 551 7.73 6.54 59.45
N GLN A 552 8.13 5.48 58.74
CA GLN A 552 7.64 4.14 59.05
C GLN A 552 8.30 3.61 60.32
N PRO A 553 7.58 2.84 61.16
CA PRO A 553 8.13 2.31 62.40
C PRO A 553 9.36 1.44 62.10
N PRO A 554 10.42 1.56 62.90
CA PRO A 554 11.60 0.69 62.76
C PRO A 554 11.19 -0.77 62.95
N ARG A 555 11.72 -1.64 62.11
CA ARG A 555 11.48 -3.09 62.13
C ARG A 555 12.20 -3.78 63.26
#